data_64afe8bb03d4b17f97718320664b8a85
#
_entry.id   64afe8bb03d4b17f97718320664b8a85
#
_cell.length_a   1.000
_cell.length_b   1.000
_cell.length_c   1.000
_cell.angle_alpha   90.00
_cell.angle_beta   90.00
_cell.angle_gamma   90.00
#
_symmetry.space_group_name_H-M   'P 1'
#
loop_
_entity.id
_entity.type
_entity.pdbx_description
1 polymer ?
#
loop_
_entity_poly.entity_id
_entity_poly.type
_entity_poly.pdbx_seq_one_letter_code
_entity_poly.pdbx_strand_id
1 'polypeptide(L)'
;MTELVTFGETMLRLSPPRGDRLETARELDVQAGGAESNVAVGAARLGADAAWISKLPDSPLGRRVVSELRSHGVRTGVAWTDPAESRVGTYYLEHGGKPRGTDVIYDRADSAITTVEPSELPTEVFESAAYFHTTGITPALAPATREATTTLLRAAGDAGVTRTFDLNYRSKLWEPATAREAYEALFEHVDTLFVPRRDAREVLDREGDAVEIAHGLTAEHGFDCVVVTRGTEGAVALRDGSVAEQGVFDADTHDAIGTGDAFVAGFLAKRLAGGDTADALEWAAATAALKRTVDGDLAVVTPAEVERVVAGGGGIDR
;
A
#
# COMPACT_ATOMS: atom_id res chain seq x y z
N MET A 1 15.68 -1.31 15.30
CA MET A 1 16.14 -0.60 14.06
C MET A 1 14.98 -0.67 13.09
N THR A 2 14.71 0.38 12.33
CA THR A 2 13.61 0.34 11.33
C THR A 2 14.04 -0.51 10.14
N GLU A 3 13.20 -1.45 9.70
CA GLU A 3 13.50 -2.33 8.57
C GLU A 3 12.72 -1.91 7.32
N LEU A 4 11.48 -1.44 7.50
CA LEU A 4 10.62 -0.92 6.45
C LEU A 4 10.20 0.52 6.74
N VAL A 5 10.41 1.42 5.81
CA VAL A 5 9.87 2.78 5.84
C VAL A 5 8.84 2.93 4.75
N THR A 6 7.66 3.51 5.06
CA THR A 6 6.66 3.84 4.06
C THR A 6 6.33 5.33 4.08
N PHE A 7 6.02 5.92 2.91
CA PHE A 7 5.65 7.34 2.78
C PHE A 7 4.39 7.50 1.97
N GLY A 8 3.39 8.16 2.55
CA GLY A 8 2.14 8.48 1.87
C GLY A 8 1.06 9.04 2.78
N GLU A 9 -0.11 9.33 2.22
CA GLU A 9 -1.25 9.85 2.96
C GLU A 9 -1.98 8.77 3.73
N THR A 10 -2.39 9.10 4.95
CA THR A 10 -3.39 8.34 5.69
C THR A 10 -4.59 9.23 5.97
N MET A 11 -5.76 8.78 5.54
CA MET A 11 -7.05 9.42 5.72
C MET A 11 -7.83 8.75 6.84
N LEU A 12 -8.94 9.38 7.23
CA LEU A 12 -9.99 8.72 8.02
C LEU A 12 -11.04 8.14 7.08
N ARG A 13 -11.23 6.84 7.14
CA ARG A 13 -12.34 6.11 6.53
C ARG A 13 -13.57 6.27 7.42
N LEU A 14 -14.69 6.63 6.81
CA LEU A 14 -16.00 6.78 7.44
C LEU A 14 -16.97 5.82 6.75
N SER A 15 -17.43 4.79 7.46
CA SER A 15 -18.32 3.77 6.90
C SER A 15 -19.58 3.62 7.74
N PRO A 16 -20.78 3.60 7.12
CA PRO A 16 -21.98 3.21 7.85
C PRO A 16 -21.92 1.73 8.22
N PRO A 17 -22.70 1.28 9.20
CA PRO A 17 -22.91 -0.14 9.45
C PRO A 17 -23.28 -0.89 8.16
N ARG A 18 -22.86 -2.16 8.06
CA ARG A 18 -23.16 -2.96 6.86
C ARG A 18 -24.66 -3.07 6.60
N GLY A 19 -25.04 -2.74 5.37
CA GLY A 19 -26.44 -2.71 4.93
C GLY A 19 -27.10 -1.33 5.01
N ASP A 20 -26.54 -0.42 5.80
CA ASP A 20 -27.01 0.96 5.85
C ASP A 20 -26.50 1.77 4.65
N ARG A 21 -27.23 2.85 4.34
CA ARG A 21 -26.87 3.82 3.33
C ARG A 21 -26.28 5.06 3.99
N LEU A 22 -25.27 5.66 3.34
CA LEU A 22 -24.74 6.96 3.80
C LEU A 22 -25.81 8.02 3.96
N GLU A 23 -26.81 8.04 3.05
CA GLU A 23 -27.97 8.97 3.12
C GLU A 23 -28.79 8.88 4.40
N THR A 24 -28.83 7.72 5.04
CA THR A 24 -29.74 7.45 6.15
C THR A 24 -29.03 7.00 7.43
N ALA A 25 -27.73 6.76 7.36
CA ALA A 25 -26.93 6.34 8.52
C ALA A 25 -26.94 7.40 9.62
N ARG A 26 -27.05 6.95 10.87
CA ARG A 26 -27.00 7.83 12.05
C ARG A 26 -25.66 7.79 12.76
N GLU A 27 -24.84 6.83 12.40
CA GLU A 27 -23.48 6.63 12.93
C GLU A 27 -22.57 6.17 11.81
N LEU A 28 -21.28 6.48 11.93
CA LEU A 28 -20.24 6.03 11.02
C LEU A 28 -19.11 5.46 11.86
N ASP A 29 -18.62 4.30 11.47
CA ASP A 29 -17.36 3.77 11.97
C ASP A 29 -16.20 4.57 11.40
N VAL A 30 -15.20 4.87 12.25
CA VAL A 30 -14.07 5.72 11.91
C VAL A 30 -12.78 4.93 12.06
N GLN A 31 -12.09 4.67 10.95
CA GLN A 31 -10.84 3.93 10.87
C GLN A 31 -9.78 4.71 10.10
N ALA A 32 -8.50 4.45 10.34
CA ALA A 32 -7.42 4.96 9.49
C ALA A 32 -7.31 4.11 8.22
N GLY A 33 -7.04 4.75 7.08
CA GLY A 33 -6.82 4.07 5.81
C GLY A 33 -5.95 4.89 4.86
N GLY A 34 -4.90 4.25 4.34
CA GLY A 34 -3.97 4.81 3.37
C GLY A 34 -3.06 3.70 2.87
N ALA A 35 -2.76 3.65 1.57
CA ALA A 35 -2.07 2.52 0.98
C ALA A 35 -0.74 2.23 1.68
N GLU A 36 0.08 3.23 1.87
CA GLU A 36 1.40 3.10 2.46
C GLU A 36 1.34 2.79 3.97
N SER A 37 0.39 3.37 4.69
CA SER A 37 0.17 3.03 6.11
C SER A 37 -0.44 1.64 6.29
N ASN A 38 -1.29 1.19 5.35
CA ASN A 38 -1.81 -0.17 5.34
C ASN A 38 -0.67 -1.18 5.16
N VAL A 39 0.28 -0.90 4.26
CA VAL A 39 1.50 -1.72 4.10
C VAL A 39 2.33 -1.73 5.37
N ALA A 40 2.57 -0.57 5.99
CA ALA A 40 3.34 -0.49 7.25
C ALA A 40 2.68 -1.29 8.38
N VAL A 41 1.35 -1.16 8.55
CA VAL A 41 0.59 -1.93 9.56
C VAL A 41 0.66 -3.42 9.26
N GLY A 42 0.37 -3.84 8.03
CA GLY A 42 0.43 -5.25 7.65
C GLY A 42 1.81 -5.86 7.90
N ALA A 43 2.88 -5.17 7.51
CA ALA A 43 4.26 -5.62 7.75
C ALA A 43 4.61 -5.68 9.25
N ALA A 44 4.22 -4.67 10.04
CA ALA A 44 4.43 -4.68 11.49
C ALA A 44 3.69 -5.82 12.18
N ARG A 45 2.45 -6.10 11.77
CA ARG A 45 1.66 -7.24 12.27
C ARG A 45 2.29 -8.58 11.92
N LEU A 46 3.06 -8.65 10.83
CA LEU A 46 3.82 -9.82 10.40
C LEU A 46 5.24 -9.88 10.97
N GLY A 47 5.59 -8.97 11.88
CA GLY A 47 6.83 -9.02 12.65
C GLY A 47 7.95 -8.11 12.15
N ALA A 48 7.75 -7.33 11.10
CA ALA A 48 8.73 -6.34 10.65
C ALA A 48 8.74 -5.09 11.54
N ASP A 49 9.90 -4.47 11.69
CA ASP A 49 10.04 -3.17 12.37
C ASP A 49 9.74 -2.04 11.37
N ALA A 50 8.47 -1.65 11.27
CA ALA A 50 7.96 -0.73 10.26
C ALA A 50 7.79 0.71 10.80
N ALA A 51 8.10 1.68 9.94
CA ALA A 51 7.83 3.09 10.15
C ALA A 51 7.01 3.66 8.99
N TRP A 52 6.10 4.56 9.31
CA TRP A 52 5.36 5.36 8.34
C TRP A 52 5.70 6.83 8.54
N ILE A 53 6.04 7.53 7.45
CA ILE A 53 6.32 8.96 7.44
C ILE A 53 5.29 9.69 6.59
N SER A 54 4.87 10.87 7.04
CA SER A 54 3.83 11.66 6.40
C SER A 54 3.74 13.09 6.95
N LYS A 55 2.72 13.85 6.51
CA LYS A 55 2.37 15.15 7.08
C LYS A 55 0.91 15.18 7.49
N LEU A 56 0.62 15.63 8.71
CA LEU A 56 -0.72 15.73 9.28
C LEU A 56 -0.92 17.06 10.02
N PRO A 57 -2.17 17.55 10.14
CA PRO A 57 -2.46 18.68 11.03
C PRO A 57 -2.33 18.26 12.50
N ASP A 58 -1.80 19.13 13.37
CA ASP A 58 -1.78 18.89 14.82
C ASP A 58 -3.17 19.08 15.44
N SER A 59 -4.05 18.17 15.11
CA SER A 59 -5.47 18.16 15.51
C SER A 59 -5.83 16.84 16.22
N PRO A 60 -6.98 16.77 16.89
CA PRO A 60 -7.48 15.50 17.42
C PRO A 60 -7.60 14.41 16.37
N LEU A 61 -7.94 14.74 15.11
CA LEU A 61 -8.05 13.78 14.01
C LEU A 61 -6.67 13.30 13.52
N GLY A 62 -5.68 14.20 13.38
CA GLY A 62 -4.31 13.81 13.04
C GLY A 62 -3.69 12.92 14.12
N ARG A 63 -3.89 13.27 15.40
CA ARG A 63 -3.44 12.44 16.53
C ARG A 63 -4.15 11.09 16.60
N ARG A 64 -5.43 11.01 16.18
CA ARG A 64 -6.15 9.73 16.06
C ARG A 64 -5.47 8.81 15.05
N VAL A 65 -5.14 9.30 13.84
CA VAL A 65 -4.43 8.52 12.82
C VAL A 65 -3.13 7.95 13.40
N VAL A 66 -2.31 8.79 14.00
CA VAL A 66 -1.04 8.37 14.63
C VAL A 66 -1.25 7.33 15.73
N SER A 67 -2.26 7.53 16.58
CA SER A 67 -2.57 6.60 17.68
C SER A 67 -3.00 5.23 17.14
N GLU A 68 -3.81 5.21 16.08
CA GLU A 68 -4.28 3.97 15.47
C GLU A 68 -3.11 3.18 14.85
N LEU A 69 -2.25 3.81 14.05
CA LEU A 69 -1.08 3.14 13.47
C LEU A 69 -0.12 2.62 14.55
N ARG A 70 0.14 3.41 15.59
CA ARG A 70 0.99 3.01 16.72
C ARG A 70 0.41 1.82 17.50
N SER A 71 -0.91 1.71 17.60
CA SER A 71 -1.55 0.57 18.27
C SER A 71 -1.28 -0.77 17.58
N HIS A 72 -0.88 -0.73 16.30
CA HIS A 72 -0.46 -1.89 15.51
C HIS A 72 1.07 -2.08 15.44
N GLY A 73 1.84 -1.29 16.20
CA GLY A 73 3.29 -1.43 16.29
C GLY A 73 4.08 -0.58 15.29
N VAL A 74 3.42 0.25 14.47
CA VAL A 74 4.09 1.11 13.49
C VAL A 74 4.70 2.33 14.18
N ARG A 75 5.98 2.61 13.90
CA ARG A 75 6.60 3.89 14.25
C ARG A 75 6.07 4.98 13.31
N THR A 76 5.87 6.18 13.81
CA THR A 76 5.32 7.28 13.02
C THR A 76 6.27 8.48 13.05
N GLY A 77 6.73 8.90 11.87
CA GLY A 77 7.48 10.14 11.63
C GLY A 77 6.58 11.14 10.92
N VAL A 78 5.97 12.06 11.68
CA VAL A 78 4.97 12.98 11.14
C VAL A 78 5.46 14.42 11.21
N ALA A 79 5.49 15.09 10.06
CA ALA A 79 5.58 16.56 10.00
C ALA A 79 4.21 17.14 10.39
N TRP A 80 4.18 17.90 11.47
CA TRP A 80 2.95 18.50 11.97
C TRP A 80 2.75 19.90 11.42
N THR A 81 1.54 20.21 10.97
CA THR A 81 1.16 21.55 10.47
C THR A 81 0.03 22.14 11.31
N ASP A 82 -0.17 23.46 11.20
CA ASP A 82 -1.26 24.17 11.89
C ASP A 82 -2.62 23.61 11.41
N PRO A 83 -3.50 23.18 12.33
CA PRO A 83 -4.82 22.70 11.99
C PRO A 83 -5.75 23.79 11.40
N ALA A 84 -5.39 25.08 11.50
CA ALA A 84 -6.12 26.15 10.84
C ALA A 84 -5.79 26.25 9.34
N GLU A 85 -4.67 25.70 8.90
CA GLU A 85 -4.18 25.79 7.52
C GLU A 85 -4.39 24.51 6.71
N SER A 86 -4.70 23.41 7.36
CA SER A 86 -4.82 22.11 6.71
C SER A 86 -5.75 21.15 7.44
N ARG A 87 -6.03 20.01 6.82
CA ARG A 87 -6.96 19.01 7.34
C ARG A 87 -6.41 17.58 7.17
N VAL A 88 -6.97 16.63 7.91
CA VAL A 88 -6.85 15.21 7.58
C VAL A 88 -7.80 14.92 6.42
N GLY A 89 -7.31 14.24 5.39
CA GLY A 89 -8.17 13.72 4.32
C GLY A 89 -9.17 12.70 4.88
N THR A 90 -10.37 12.64 4.29
CA THR A 90 -11.38 11.66 4.65
C THR A 90 -11.91 10.98 3.40
N TYR A 91 -12.44 9.78 3.56
CA TYR A 91 -13.27 9.15 2.55
C TYR A 91 -14.43 8.40 3.18
N TYR A 92 -15.54 8.39 2.47
CA TYR A 92 -16.74 7.68 2.86
C TYR A 92 -16.83 6.40 2.04
N LEU A 93 -17.05 5.28 2.71
CA LEU A 93 -17.18 3.98 2.06
C LEU A 93 -18.54 3.38 2.40
N GLU A 94 -19.39 3.23 1.39
CA GLU A 94 -20.65 2.50 1.49
C GLU A 94 -20.48 1.09 0.93
N HIS A 95 -20.56 0.08 1.80
CA HIS A 95 -20.49 -1.30 1.35
C HIS A 95 -21.79 -1.68 0.63
N GLY A 96 -21.65 -2.02 -0.65
CA GLY A 96 -22.73 -2.60 -1.44
C GLY A 96 -22.56 -4.11 -1.59
N GLY A 97 -23.69 -4.81 -1.63
CA GLY A 97 -23.74 -6.20 -2.11
C GLY A 97 -24.30 -6.23 -3.54
N LYS A 98 -24.26 -7.38 -4.23
CA LYS A 98 -24.92 -7.52 -5.52
C LYS A 98 -26.42 -7.21 -5.39
N PRO A 99 -27.04 -6.43 -6.31
CA PRO A 99 -26.46 -5.83 -7.53
C PRO A 99 -25.77 -4.47 -7.31
N ARG A 100 -25.78 -3.89 -6.07
CA ARG A 100 -25.06 -2.67 -5.76
C ARG A 100 -23.55 -2.97 -5.62
N GLY A 101 -22.70 -2.11 -6.17
CA GLY A 101 -21.27 -2.11 -5.88
C GLY A 101 -20.93 -1.42 -4.55
N THR A 102 -19.66 -1.47 -4.16
CA THR A 102 -19.12 -0.62 -3.09
C THR A 102 -18.85 0.77 -3.66
N ASP A 103 -19.29 1.81 -2.99
CA ASP A 103 -19.07 3.19 -3.39
C ASP A 103 -18.07 3.87 -2.46
N VAL A 104 -17.16 4.68 -3.03
CA VAL A 104 -16.13 5.42 -2.31
C VAL A 104 -16.21 6.88 -2.73
N ILE A 105 -16.44 7.76 -1.75
CA ILE A 105 -16.48 9.21 -1.94
C ILE A 105 -15.28 9.81 -1.20
N TYR A 106 -14.35 10.44 -1.95
CA TYR A 106 -13.19 11.09 -1.36
C TYR A 106 -13.48 12.55 -1.01
N ASP A 107 -13.07 12.95 0.17
CA ASP A 107 -13.02 14.34 0.64
C ASP A 107 -11.61 14.60 1.19
N ARG A 108 -10.64 14.78 0.28
CA ARG A 108 -9.21 14.90 0.58
C ARG A 108 -8.52 16.12 -0.04
N ALA A 109 -9.27 17.00 -0.69
CA ALA A 109 -8.70 18.24 -1.18
C ALA A 109 -8.06 19.03 -0.03
N ASP A 110 -6.90 19.63 -0.28
CA ASP A 110 -6.17 20.46 0.68
C ASP A 110 -5.81 19.71 1.99
N SER A 111 -5.66 18.38 1.93
CA SER A 111 -5.13 17.61 3.06
C SER A 111 -3.66 17.98 3.32
N ALA A 112 -3.22 17.89 4.57
CA ALA A 112 -1.91 18.35 5.02
C ALA A 112 -0.75 17.87 4.16
N ILE A 113 -0.81 16.61 3.68
CA ILE A 113 0.26 16.03 2.87
C ILE A 113 0.44 16.74 1.52
N THR A 114 -0.59 17.39 0.99
CA THR A 114 -0.51 18.09 -0.30
C THR A 114 0.43 19.30 -0.29
N THR A 115 0.86 19.71 0.90
CA THR A 115 1.82 20.81 1.13
C THR A 115 3.13 20.33 1.75
N VAL A 116 3.44 19.03 1.65
CA VAL A 116 4.66 18.48 2.25
C VAL A 116 5.91 18.99 1.54
N GLU A 117 6.90 19.41 2.32
CA GLU A 117 8.24 19.69 1.82
C GLU A 117 9.18 18.51 2.20
N PRO A 118 10.07 18.05 1.30
CA PRO A 118 10.98 16.96 1.60
C PRO A 118 11.81 17.19 2.86
N SER A 119 12.19 18.45 3.14
CA SER A 119 12.98 18.86 4.30
C SER A 119 12.25 18.71 5.64
N GLU A 120 10.92 18.56 5.63
CA GLU A 120 10.11 18.35 6.85
C GLU A 120 10.09 16.87 7.28
N LEU A 121 10.52 15.96 6.40
CA LEU A 121 10.41 14.53 6.61
C LEU A 121 11.72 13.96 7.18
N PRO A 122 11.63 13.03 8.16
CA PRO A 122 12.79 12.45 8.80
C PRO A 122 13.49 11.46 7.85
N THR A 123 14.58 11.86 7.21
CA THR A 123 15.36 10.98 6.29
C THR A 123 16.37 10.10 7.04
N GLU A 124 16.70 10.42 8.27
CA GLU A 124 17.55 9.59 9.17
C GLU A 124 16.96 8.18 9.41
N VAL A 125 15.68 7.99 9.17
CA VAL A 125 15.04 6.65 9.24
C VAL A 125 15.61 5.66 8.23
N PHE A 126 16.24 6.14 7.15
CA PHE A 126 16.86 5.29 6.13
C PHE A 126 18.18 4.67 6.56
N GLU A 127 18.87 5.21 7.57
CA GLU A 127 20.17 4.68 8.04
C GLU A 127 20.12 3.20 8.47
N SER A 128 18.95 2.72 8.86
CA SER A 128 18.76 1.33 9.30
C SER A 128 17.71 0.56 8.49
N ALA A 129 17.12 1.19 7.48
CA ALA A 129 16.07 0.58 6.69
C ALA A 129 16.64 -0.40 5.66
N ALA A 130 15.95 -1.50 5.44
CA ALA A 130 16.20 -2.41 4.32
C ALA A 130 15.33 -2.08 3.11
N TYR A 131 14.11 -1.60 3.37
CA TYR A 131 13.13 -1.24 2.33
C TYR A 131 12.52 0.13 2.57
N PHE A 132 12.34 0.87 1.47
CA PHE A 132 11.47 2.05 1.39
C PHE A 132 10.33 1.75 0.42
N HIS A 133 9.09 2.01 0.83
CA HIS A 133 7.90 1.77 0.03
C HIS A 133 7.03 3.02 -0.10
N THR A 134 6.55 3.27 -1.32
CA THR A 134 5.53 4.27 -1.63
C THR A 134 4.68 3.79 -2.80
N THR A 135 3.58 4.48 -3.08
CA THR A 135 2.66 4.10 -4.16
C THR A 135 2.44 5.23 -5.15
N GLY A 136 1.85 4.91 -6.29
CA GLY A 136 1.45 5.89 -7.30
C GLY A 136 0.31 6.82 -6.88
N ILE A 137 -0.32 6.57 -5.73
CA ILE A 137 -1.32 7.48 -5.16
C ILE A 137 -0.64 8.78 -4.69
N THR A 138 0.45 8.65 -3.95
CA THR A 138 1.11 9.79 -3.30
C THR A 138 1.58 10.87 -4.29
N PRO A 139 2.32 10.57 -5.37
CA PRO A 139 2.72 11.58 -6.36
C PRO A 139 1.54 12.16 -7.16
N ALA A 140 0.36 11.53 -7.12
CA ALA A 140 -0.85 12.01 -7.78
C ALA A 140 -1.58 13.12 -7.02
N LEU A 141 -1.31 13.30 -5.72
CA LEU A 141 -2.08 14.20 -4.86
C LEU A 141 -1.77 15.66 -5.10
N ALA A 142 -0.49 16.00 -5.31
CA ALA A 142 -0.03 17.39 -5.53
C ALA A 142 1.39 17.39 -6.13
N PRO A 143 1.83 18.51 -6.73
CA PRO A 143 3.23 18.68 -7.14
C PRO A 143 4.22 18.51 -5.99
N ALA A 144 3.91 19.00 -4.79
CA ALA A 144 4.73 18.85 -3.58
C ALA A 144 4.92 17.38 -3.17
N THR A 145 3.86 16.56 -3.19
CA THR A 145 3.97 15.14 -2.88
C THR A 145 4.78 14.38 -3.94
N ARG A 146 4.71 14.78 -5.20
CA ARG A 146 5.55 14.21 -6.27
C ARG A 146 7.03 14.53 -6.05
N GLU A 147 7.35 15.77 -5.70
CA GLU A 147 8.70 16.20 -5.37
C GLU A 147 9.22 15.45 -4.13
N ALA A 148 8.40 15.34 -3.08
CA ALA A 148 8.75 14.58 -1.87
C ALA A 148 9.00 13.10 -2.18
N THR A 149 8.12 12.47 -2.99
CA THR A 149 8.30 11.07 -3.42
C THR A 149 9.63 10.87 -4.14
N THR A 150 9.95 11.73 -5.12
CA THR A 150 11.22 11.66 -5.86
C THR A 150 12.42 11.83 -4.94
N THR A 151 12.37 12.82 -4.05
CA THR A 151 13.45 13.13 -3.11
C THR A 151 13.71 11.98 -2.14
N LEU A 152 12.63 11.38 -1.59
CA LEU A 152 12.74 10.26 -0.67
C LEU A 152 13.24 8.97 -1.36
N LEU A 153 12.80 8.69 -2.60
CA LEU A 153 13.34 7.57 -3.38
C LEU A 153 14.85 7.72 -3.62
N ARG A 154 15.32 8.94 -3.94
CA ARG A 154 16.75 9.22 -4.09
C ARG A 154 17.49 9.05 -2.77
N ALA A 155 17.01 9.67 -1.68
CA ALA A 155 17.64 9.57 -0.36
C ALA A 155 17.74 8.12 0.14
N ALA A 156 16.70 7.31 -0.09
CA ALA A 156 16.72 5.88 0.21
C ALA A 156 17.78 5.13 -0.62
N GLY A 157 17.87 5.44 -1.92
CA GLY A 157 18.91 4.86 -2.80
C GLY A 157 20.32 5.24 -2.36
N ASP A 158 20.56 6.51 -2.02
CA ASP A 158 21.86 6.99 -1.52
C ASP A 158 22.26 6.30 -0.21
N ALA A 159 21.28 5.90 0.60
CA ALA A 159 21.47 5.12 1.84
C ALA A 159 21.60 3.61 1.59
N GLY A 160 21.49 3.13 0.35
CA GLY A 160 21.55 1.70 0.01
C GLY A 160 20.28 0.91 0.36
N VAL A 161 19.16 1.59 0.53
CA VAL A 161 17.84 1.00 0.84
C VAL A 161 17.17 0.54 -0.44
N THR A 162 16.61 -0.67 -0.46
CA THR A 162 15.82 -1.16 -1.59
C THR A 162 14.51 -0.39 -1.71
N ARG A 163 14.27 0.23 -2.87
CA ARG A 163 13.13 1.11 -3.14
C ARG A 163 12.03 0.34 -3.84
N THR A 164 10.85 0.32 -3.25
CA THR A 164 9.70 -0.41 -3.76
C THR A 164 8.55 0.55 -4.08
N PHE A 165 7.89 0.33 -5.20
CA PHE A 165 6.80 1.15 -5.69
C PHE A 165 5.62 0.28 -6.12
N ASP A 166 4.43 0.58 -5.62
CA ASP A 166 3.19 0.00 -6.15
C ASP A 166 2.50 1.01 -7.06
N LEU A 167 2.26 0.63 -8.31
CA LEU A 167 1.63 1.51 -9.29
C LEU A 167 0.29 2.06 -8.80
N ASN A 168 -0.54 1.23 -8.21
CA ASN A 168 -1.75 1.56 -7.44
C ASN A 168 -2.59 2.69 -8.06
N TYR A 169 -2.78 2.63 -9.40
CA TYR A 169 -3.42 3.67 -10.19
C TYR A 169 -4.85 3.97 -9.73
N ARG A 170 -5.19 5.24 -9.71
CA ARG A 170 -6.53 5.74 -9.36
C ARG A 170 -7.04 6.72 -10.42
N SER A 171 -7.96 6.29 -11.26
CA SER A 171 -8.57 7.10 -12.32
C SER A 171 -9.29 8.37 -11.81
N LYS A 172 -9.64 8.43 -10.53
CA LYS A 172 -10.22 9.63 -9.89
C LYS A 172 -9.17 10.71 -9.59
N LEU A 173 -7.88 10.42 -9.66
CA LEU A 173 -6.80 11.38 -9.36
C LEU A 173 -6.20 11.98 -10.64
N TRP A 174 -6.04 11.21 -11.68
CA TRP A 174 -5.45 11.65 -12.93
C TRP A 174 -5.76 10.72 -14.11
N GLU A 175 -5.58 11.25 -15.32
CA GLU A 175 -5.74 10.49 -16.56
C GLU A 175 -4.57 9.51 -16.77
N PRO A 176 -4.75 8.39 -17.47
CA PRO A 176 -3.70 7.38 -17.67
C PRO A 176 -2.39 7.94 -18.24
N ALA A 177 -2.47 8.83 -19.24
CA ALA A 177 -1.29 9.40 -19.87
C ALA A 177 -0.45 10.25 -18.89
N THR A 178 -1.11 11.07 -18.05
CA THR A 178 -0.45 11.89 -17.02
C THR A 178 0.15 11.00 -15.92
N ALA A 179 -0.57 9.94 -15.54
CA ALA A 179 -0.09 8.94 -14.59
C ALA A 179 1.17 8.26 -15.11
N ARG A 180 1.15 7.81 -16.37
CA ARG A 180 2.29 7.17 -17.04
C ARG A 180 3.54 8.05 -17.00
N GLU A 181 3.43 9.29 -17.49
CA GLU A 181 4.56 10.23 -17.51
C GLU A 181 5.18 10.40 -16.11
N ALA A 182 4.34 10.55 -15.09
CA ALA A 182 4.79 10.71 -13.71
C ALA A 182 5.44 9.44 -13.15
N TYR A 183 4.89 8.26 -13.44
CA TYR A 183 5.46 7.00 -12.97
C TYR A 183 6.78 6.66 -13.66
N GLU A 184 6.87 6.81 -14.98
CA GLU A 184 8.09 6.57 -15.74
C GLU A 184 9.25 7.47 -15.27
N ALA A 185 8.94 8.73 -14.88
CA ALA A 185 9.93 9.62 -14.27
C ALA A 185 10.43 9.16 -12.88
N LEU A 186 9.67 8.30 -12.18
CA LEU A 186 10.08 7.73 -10.89
C LEU A 186 10.83 6.40 -11.04
N PHE A 187 10.62 5.66 -12.13
CA PHE A 187 11.10 4.31 -12.31
C PHE A 187 12.64 4.19 -12.26
N GLU A 188 13.38 5.23 -12.66
CA GLU A 188 14.85 5.25 -12.51
C GLU A 188 15.31 5.18 -11.04
N HIS A 189 14.39 5.43 -10.09
CA HIS A 189 14.66 5.40 -8.66
C HIS A 189 13.98 4.20 -7.96
N VAL A 190 13.47 3.22 -8.69
CA VAL A 190 12.73 2.07 -8.16
C VAL A 190 13.47 0.78 -8.44
N ASP A 191 13.65 -0.06 -7.43
CA ASP A 191 14.29 -1.37 -7.56
C ASP A 191 13.25 -2.49 -7.72
N THR A 192 12.12 -2.39 -7.01
CA THR A 192 11.02 -3.37 -7.09
C THR A 192 9.70 -2.69 -7.44
N LEU A 193 9.07 -3.13 -8.53
CA LEU A 193 7.77 -2.64 -8.97
C LEU A 193 6.68 -3.66 -8.67
N PHE A 194 5.62 -3.22 -7.99
CA PHE A 194 4.35 -3.93 -7.92
C PHE A 194 3.38 -3.29 -8.92
N VAL A 195 2.78 -4.09 -9.78
CA VAL A 195 1.88 -3.59 -10.81
C VAL A 195 0.71 -4.55 -11.06
N PRO A 196 -0.55 -4.11 -10.85
CA PRO A 196 -1.71 -4.87 -11.32
C PRO A 196 -1.68 -5.00 -12.86
N ARG A 197 -1.93 -6.22 -13.39
CA ARG A 197 -1.99 -6.45 -14.85
C ARG A 197 -2.94 -5.48 -15.56
N ARG A 198 -4.03 -5.11 -14.89
CA ARG A 198 -4.96 -4.09 -15.40
C ARG A 198 -4.26 -2.75 -15.58
N ASP A 199 -3.55 -2.30 -14.54
CA ASP A 199 -2.91 -0.99 -14.53
C ASP A 199 -1.70 -0.96 -15.49
N ALA A 200 -0.99 -2.09 -15.65
CA ALA A 200 0.07 -2.23 -16.66
C ALA A 200 -0.49 -2.02 -18.08
N ARG A 201 -1.68 -2.52 -18.36
CA ARG A 201 -2.36 -2.32 -19.67
C ARG A 201 -2.91 -0.91 -19.81
N GLU A 202 -3.66 -0.44 -18.83
CA GLU A 202 -4.39 0.82 -18.90
C GLU A 202 -3.46 2.04 -18.84
N VAL A 203 -2.39 1.99 -18.03
CA VAL A 203 -1.51 3.13 -17.77
C VAL A 203 -0.20 3.02 -18.53
N LEU A 204 0.45 1.85 -18.48
CA LEU A 204 1.78 1.67 -19.07
C LEU A 204 1.74 1.13 -20.52
N ASP A 205 0.54 0.92 -21.08
CA ASP A 205 0.33 0.43 -22.43
C ASP A 205 1.05 -0.90 -22.70
N ARG A 206 1.00 -1.82 -21.72
CA ARG A 206 1.65 -3.13 -21.76
C ARG A 206 0.65 -4.22 -22.09
N GLU A 207 0.79 -4.81 -23.26
CA GLU A 207 0.00 -5.97 -23.68
C GLU A 207 0.72 -7.27 -23.32
N GLY A 208 -0.02 -8.39 -23.35
CA GLY A 208 0.51 -9.71 -23.09
C GLY A 208 0.05 -10.33 -21.78
N ASP A 209 0.67 -11.47 -21.45
CA ASP A 209 0.46 -12.11 -20.14
C ASP A 209 1.34 -11.48 -19.03
N ALA A 210 1.19 -11.96 -17.80
CA ALA A 210 1.90 -11.35 -16.67
C ALA A 210 3.42 -11.56 -16.73
N VAL A 211 3.87 -12.66 -17.32
CA VAL A 211 5.30 -12.96 -17.48
C VAL A 211 5.90 -12.06 -18.55
N GLU A 212 5.22 -11.91 -19.68
CA GLU A 212 5.63 -11.01 -20.78
C GLU A 212 5.70 -9.55 -20.30
N ILE A 213 4.69 -9.10 -19.52
CA ILE A 213 4.66 -7.76 -18.92
C ILE A 213 5.86 -7.57 -17.99
N ALA A 214 6.13 -8.55 -17.10
CA ALA A 214 7.25 -8.45 -16.15
C ALA A 214 8.61 -8.38 -16.89
N HIS A 215 8.81 -9.22 -17.91
CA HIS A 215 10.02 -9.18 -18.72
C HIS A 215 10.20 -7.86 -19.47
N GLY A 216 9.12 -7.33 -20.07
CA GLY A 216 9.13 -6.07 -20.80
C GLY A 216 9.51 -4.90 -19.90
N LEU A 217 8.89 -4.79 -18.73
CA LEU A 217 9.16 -3.73 -17.75
C LEU A 217 10.60 -3.83 -17.19
N THR A 218 11.08 -5.04 -16.88
CA THR A 218 12.46 -5.25 -16.44
C THR A 218 13.45 -4.86 -17.51
N ALA A 219 13.23 -5.26 -18.77
CA ALA A 219 14.13 -4.96 -19.87
C ALA A 219 14.22 -3.46 -20.19
N GLU A 220 13.12 -2.72 -20.02
CA GLU A 220 13.04 -1.30 -20.35
C GLU A 220 13.58 -0.40 -19.23
N HIS A 221 13.24 -0.72 -17.97
CA HIS A 221 13.52 0.15 -16.84
C HIS A 221 14.59 -0.37 -15.88
N GLY A 222 15.01 -1.63 -16.02
CA GLY A 222 16.11 -2.20 -15.23
C GLY A 222 15.72 -2.57 -13.79
N PHE A 223 14.44 -2.82 -13.50
CA PHE A 223 14.01 -3.25 -12.18
C PHE A 223 14.69 -4.57 -11.75
N ASP A 224 15.10 -4.65 -10.49
CA ASP A 224 15.61 -5.89 -9.88
C ASP A 224 14.49 -6.93 -9.71
N CYS A 225 13.26 -6.45 -9.45
CA CYS A 225 12.09 -7.31 -9.29
C CYS A 225 10.84 -6.63 -9.83
N VAL A 226 10.04 -7.36 -10.61
CA VAL A 226 8.70 -6.92 -11.04
C VAL A 226 7.67 -7.93 -10.59
N VAL A 227 6.68 -7.48 -9.82
CA VAL A 227 5.57 -8.30 -9.32
C VAL A 227 4.30 -7.87 -10.02
N VAL A 228 3.74 -8.75 -10.87
CA VAL A 228 2.48 -8.49 -11.61
C VAL A 228 1.34 -9.23 -10.92
N THR A 229 0.40 -8.48 -10.32
CA THR A 229 -0.80 -9.07 -9.72
C THR A 229 -1.92 -9.24 -10.76
N ARG A 230 -2.68 -10.36 -10.67
CA ARG A 230 -3.68 -10.79 -11.67
C ARG A 230 -5.08 -10.96 -11.07
N GLY A 231 -5.35 -10.32 -9.94
CA GLY A 231 -6.62 -10.42 -9.22
C GLY A 231 -6.87 -11.86 -8.75
N THR A 232 -7.94 -12.49 -9.23
CA THR A 232 -8.30 -13.87 -8.86
C THR A 232 -7.39 -14.96 -9.45
N GLU A 233 -6.46 -14.60 -10.32
CA GLU A 233 -5.48 -15.51 -10.89
C GLU A 233 -4.15 -15.53 -10.11
N GLY A 234 -4.03 -14.75 -9.03
CA GLY A 234 -2.82 -14.67 -8.20
C GLY A 234 -1.80 -13.65 -8.69
N ALA A 235 -0.52 -13.98 -8.63
CA ALA A 235 0.57 -13.07 -9.01
C ALA A 235 1.75 -13.83 -9.63
N VAL A 236 2.55 -13.09 -10.39
CA VAL A 236 3.85 -13.49 -10.94
C VAL A 236 4.90 -12.52 -10.45
N ALA A 237 6.09 -13.00 -10.09
CA ALA A 237 7.26 -12.17 -9.85
C ALA A 237 8.41 -12.61 -10.76
N LEU A 238 9.05 -11.65 -11.39
CA LEU A 238 10.30 -11.81 -12.12
C LEU A 238 11.42 -11.17 -11.32
N ARG A 239 12.44 -11.95 -10.96
CA ARG A 239 13.64 -11.45 -10.30
C ARG A 239 14.86 -12.23 -10.79
N ASP A 240 15.95 -11.53 -11.13
CA ASP A 240 17.21 -12.15 -11.60
C ASP A 240 16.98 -13.15 -12.75
N GLY A 241 16.04 -12.86 -13.67
CA GLY A 241 15.65 -13.73 -14.78
C GLY A 241 14.84 -14.96 -14.39
N SER A 242 14.55 -15.17 -13.10
CA SER A 242 13.75 -16.27 -12.59
C SER A 242 12.30 -15.83 -12.36
N VAL A 243 11.36 -16.63 -12.83
CA VAL A 243 9.91 -16.40 -12.66
C VAL A 243 9.39 -17.26 -11.52
N ALA A 244 8.74 -16.64 -10.55
CA ALA A 244 7.92 -17.30 -9.55
C ALA A 244 6.44 -16.98 -9.79
N GLU A 245 5.56 -17.93 -9.56
CA GLU A 245 4.12 -17.77 -9.73
C GLU A 245 3.38 -18.33 -8.51
N GLN A 246 2.37 -17.58 -8.05
CA GLN A 246 1.52 -17.97 -6.92
C GLN A 246 0.05 -17.70 -7.27
N GLY A 247 -0.80 -18.70 -7.08
CA GLY A 247 -2.25 -18.57 -7.13
C GLY A 247 -2.82 -17.85 -5.92
N VAL A 248 -4.15 -17.65 -5.91
CA VAL A 248 -4.84 -17.15 -4.72
C VAL A 248 -5.15 -18.27 -3.74
N PHE A 249 -5.18 -17.95 -2.46
CA PHE A 249 -5.83 -18.79 -1.46
C PHE A 249 -7.33 -18.48 -1.42
N ASP A 250 -8.16 -19.52 -1.31
CA ASP A 250 -9.60 -19.36 -1.18
C ASP A 250 -9.95 -18.68 0.14
N ALA A 251 -10.81 -17.67 0.07
CA ALA A 251 -11.21 -16.88 1.24
C ALA A 251 -12.58 -16.26 1.04
N ASP A 252 -13.39 -16.28 2.09
CA ASP A 252 -14.60 -15.45 2.16
C ASP A 252 -14.21 -13.97 2.05
N THR A 253 -15.08 -13.18 1.44
CA THR A 253 -14.83 -11.75 1.31
C THR A 253 -15.82 -10.95 2.15
N HIS A 254 -15.34 -10.48 3.29
CA HIS A 254 -16.05 -9.48 4.11
C HIS A 254 -15.73 -8.07 3.60
N ASP A 255 -14.44 -7.73 3.49
CA ASP A 255 -13.99 -6.44 2.97
C ASP A 255 -12.78 -6.62 2.05
N ALA A 256 -12.93 -6.19 0.79
CA ALA A 256 -11.85 -6.29 -0.20
C ALA A 256 -10.88 -5.08 -0.19
N ILE A 257 -11.23 -4.00 0.52
CA ILE A 257 -10.37 -2.80 0.60
C ILE A 257 -9.08 -3.16 1.35
N GLY A 258 -7.94 -2.66 0.89
CA GLY A 258 -6.63 -2.96 1.49
C GLY A 258 -6.05 -4.33 1.12
N THR A 259 -6.72 -5.14 0.28
CA THR A 259 -6.20 -6.46 -0.15
C THR A 259 -4.87 -6.34 -0.90
N GLY A 260 -4.71 -5.34 -1.78
CA GLY A 260 -3.45 -5.06 -2.49
C GLY A 260 -2.34 -4.66 -1.53
N ASP A 261 -2.64 -3.76 -0.61
CA ASP A 261 -1.68 -3.30 0.40
C ASP A 261 -1.24 -4.45 1.31
N ALA A 262 -2.18 -5.34 1.70
CA ALA A 262 -1.89 -6.55 2.46
C ALA A 262 -0.98 -7.52 1.69
N PHE A 263 -1.17 -7.64 0.38
CA PHE A 263 -0.29 -8.42 -0.48
C PHE A 263 1.14 -7.87 -0.46
N VAL A 264 1.31 -6.55 -0.66
CA VAL A 264 2.63 -5.90 -0.61
C VAL A 264 3.26 -6.05 0.77
N ALA A 265 2.48 -5.86 1.85
CA ALA A 265 2.94 -6.04 3.23
C ALA A 265 3.47 -7.46 3.49
N GLY A 266 2.72 -8.49 3.08
CA GLY A 266 3.12 -9.89 3.20
C GLY A 266 4.40 -10.21 2.42
N PHE A 267 4.49 -9.69 1.19
CA PHE A 267 5.70 -9.84 0.37
C PHE A 267 6.93 -9.23 1.06
N LEU A 268 6.85 -7.98 1.47
CA LEU A 268 7.97 -7.27 2.10
C LEU A 268 8.34 -7.88 3.45
N ALA A 269 7.37 -8.24 4.28
CA ALA A 269 7.64 -8.90 5.57
C ALA A 269 8.39 -10.23 5.39
N LYS A 270 7.99 -11.05 4.41
CA LYS A 270 8.69 -12.33 4.15
C LYS A 270 10.09 -12.10 3.59
N ARG A 271 10.27 -11.10 2.72
CA ARG A 271 11.60 -10.71 2.22
C ARG A 271 12.52 -10.25 3.35
N LEU A 272 12.00 -9.45 4.28
CA LEU A 272 12.72 -9.01 5.49
C LEU A 272 13.12 -10.19 6.39
N ALA A 273 12.26 -11.19 6.50
CA ALA A 273 12.55 -12.43 7.23
C ALA A 273 13.53 -13.38 6.50
N GLY A 274 14.09 -12.98 5.33
CA GLY A 274 15.07 -13.76 4.57
C GLY A 274 14.46 -14.80 3.61
N GLY A 275 13.14 -14.80 3.40
CA GLY A 275 12.49 -15.65 2.41
C GLY A 275 12.89 -15.27 0.97
N ASP A 276 12.87 -16.22 0.05
CA ASP A 276 13.10 -15.95 -1.37
C ASP A 276 11.87 -15.31 -2.05
N THR A 277 11.90 -15.14 -3.37
CA THR A 277 10.80 -14.49 -4.11
C THR A 277 9.54 -15.34 -4.14
N ALA A 278 9.68 -16.67 -4.21
CA ALA A 278 8.54 -17.59 -4.20
C ALA A 278 7.87 -17.62 -2.82
N ASP A 279 8.66 -17.73 -1.75
CA ASP A 279 8.18 -17.62 -0.37
C ASP A 279 7.44 -16.30 -0.14
N ALA A 280 7.99 -15.20 -0.68
CA ALA A 280 7.39 -13.86 -0.53
C ALA A 280 6.04 -13.74 -1.26
N LEU A 281 5.92 -14.33 -2.46
CA LEU A 281 4.64 -14.38 -3.18
C LEU A 281 3.58 -15.20 -2.45
N GLU A 282 3.98 -16.34 -1.89
CA GLU A 282 3.08 -17.22 -1.15
C GLU A 282 2.55 -16.51 0.11
N TRP A 283 3.44 -15.87 0.88
CA TRP A 283 3.05 -15.07 2.04
C TRP A 283 2.18 -13.87 1.67
N ALA A 284 2.49 -13.20 0.56
CA ALA A 284 1.69 -12.11 0.03
C ALA A 284 0.26 -12.55 -0.28
N ALA A 285 0.11 -13.67 -0.99
CA ALA A 285 -1.19 -14.22 -1.35
C ALA A 285 -2.00 -14.66 -0.11
N ALA A 286 -1.34 -15.30 0.87
CA ALA A 286 -1.97 -15.72 2.13
C ALA A 286 -2.40 -14.52 2.98
N THR A 287 -1.55 -13.49 3.09
CA THR A 287 -1.88 -12.24 3.82
C THR A 287 -3.05 -11.52 3.16
N ALA A 288 -3.07 -11.42 1.84
CA ALA A 288 -4.17 -10.85 1.08
C ALA A 288 -5.50 -11.62 1.26
N ALA A 289 -5.45 -12.95 1.30
CA ALA A 289 -6.60 -13.80 1.58
C ALA A 289 -7.16 -13.56 2.99
N LEU A 290 -6.30 -13.56 4.00
CA LEU A 290 -6.67 -13.27 5.38
C LEU A 290 -7.27 -11.87 5.55
N LYS A 291 -6.67 -10.84 4.92
CA LYS A 291 -7.19 -9.48 4.96
C LYS A 291 -8.64 -9.38 4.49
N ARG A 292 -9.03 -10.13 3.48
CA ARG A 292 -10.41 -10.13 2.96
C ARG A 292 -11.45 -10.58 3.96
N THR A 293 -11.06 -11.32 5.00
CA THR A 293 -11.93 -11.81 6.08
C THR A 293 -12.08 -10.82 7.24
N VAL A 294 -11.37 -9.69 7.20
CA VAL A 294 -11.35 -8.65 8.25
C VAL A 294 -11.95 -7.37 7.71
N ASP A 295 -12.79 -6.71 8.51
CA ASP A 295 -13.34 -5.39 8.17
C ASP A 295 -12.27 -4.29 8.28
N GLY A 296 -12.41 -3.23 7.48
CA GLY A 296 -11.48 -2.10 7.44
C GLY A 296 -10.37 -2.29 6.42
N ASP A 297 -9.45 -1.33 6.35
CA ASP A 297 -8.36 -1.31 5.37
C ASP A 297 -7.14 -2.11 5.85
N LEU A 298 -6.96 -2.19 7.18
CA LEU A 298 -5.75 -2.72 7.79
C LEU A 298 -5.72 -4.27 7.81
N ALA A 299 -4.59 -4.86 7.45
CA ALA A 299 -4.34 -6.29 7.59
C ALA A 299 -3.94 -6.63 9.04
N VAL A 300 -4.92 -6.75 9.93
CA VAL A 300 -4.70 -7.09 11.34
C VAL A 300 -4.62 -8.63 11.46
N VAL A 301 -3.53 -9.19 10.98
CA VAL A 301 -3.26 -10.63 10.93
C VAL A 301 -1.94 -10.96 11.63
N THR A 302 -1.64 -12.23 11.84
CA THR A 302 -0.42 -12.69 12.52
C THR A 302 0.39 -13.64 11.64
N PRO A 303 1.72 -13.79 11.86
CA PRO A 303 2.55 -14.77 11.15
C PRO A 303 2.00 -16.20 11.22
N ALA A 304 1.52 -16.61 12.40
CA ALA A 304 0.95 -17.94 12.60
C ALA A 304 -0.31 -18.21 11.78
N GLU A 305 -1.15 -17.20 11.53
CA GLU A 305 -2.30 -17.30 10.64
C GLU A 305 -1.86 -17.44 9.18
N VAL A 306 -0.87 -16.67 8.75
CA VAL A 306 -0.30 -16.75 7.39
C VAL A 306 0.32 -18.13 7.17
N GLU A 307 1.16 -18.61 8.08
CA GLU A 307 1.78 -19.94 8.01
C GLU A 307 0.72 -21.06 7.94
N ARG A 308 -0.38 -20.92 8.67
CA ARG A 308 -1.48 -21.89 8.65
C ARG A 308 -2.17 -21.91 7.28
N VAL A 309 -2.41 -20.76 6.66
CA VAL A 309 -2.99 -20.68 5.31
C VAL A 309 -2.05 -21.31 4.29
N VAL A 310 -0.77 -20.99 4.34
CA VAL A 310 0.29 -21.56 3.48
C VAL A 310 0.36 -23.08 3.62
N ALA A 311 0.25 -23.61 4.83
CA ALA A 311 0.24 -25.04 5.10
C ALA A 311 -1.07 -25.75 4.67
N GLY A 312 -2.04 -25.04 4.07
CA GLY A 312 -3.34 -25.59 3.66
C GLY A 312 -4.30 -25.88 4.81
N GLY A 313 -4.05 -25.29 5.99
CA GLY A 313 -4.88 -25.45 7.19
C GLY A 313 -6.02 -24.42 7.22
N GLY A 314 -7.24 -24.84 6.91
CA GLY A 314 -8.47 -24.10 7.17
C GLY A 314 -9.37 -24.90 8.11
N GLY A 315 -9.31 -24.68 9.41
CA GLY A 315 -10.11 -25.43 10.39
C GLY A 315 -10.22 -24.72 11.73
N ILE A 316 -11.14 -25.21 12.58
CA ILE A 316 -11.29 -24.72 13.96
C ILE A 316 -10.08 -25.21 14.76
N ASP A 317 -9.26 -24.26 15.19
CA ASP A 317 -8.20 -24.49 16.18
C ASP A 317 -8.86 -24.56 17.57
N ARG A 318 -8.74 -25.72 18.25
CA ARG A 318 -9.34 -25.95 19.59
C ARG A 318 -8.28 -26.23 20.62
#